data_3e17d2ce3befa8f774a37e42d62affb7
#
_entry.id   3e17d2ce3befa8f774a37e42d62affb7
#
_cell.length_a   1.000
_cell.length_b   1.000
_cell.length_c   1.000
_cell.angle_alpha   90.00
_cell.angle_beta   90.00
_cell.angle_gamma   90.00
#
_symmetry.space_group_name_H-M   'P 1'
#
loop_
_entity.id
_entity.type
_entity.pdbx_description
1 polymer ?
#
loop_
_entity_poly.entity_id
_entity_poly.type
_entity_poly.pdbx_seq_one_letter_code
_entity_poly.pdbx_strand_id
1 'polypeptide(L)'
;MLHALGRTEGGYLPELLSAARLAVTAQDVPSLFRRMQPRLYSTASSPLVSGRVVELTVGINNDPWPGVCTNWRAGLPVGADVPVFVQPTTHFRLPADNGADVIMTGPGTGGAPVRGFLPVREAGWATGWKG
;
A
#
# COMPACT_ATOMS: atom_id res chain seq x y z
N MET A 1 -14.57 20.16 -21.82
CA MET A 1 -15.55 20.41 -20.75
C MET A 1 -15.49 19.39 -19.62
N LEU A 2 -15.35 18.08 -19.88
CA LEU A 2 -15.18 17.02 -18.86
C LEU A 2 -13.90 17.14 -18.01
N HIS A 3 -12.83 17.73 -18.56
CA HIS A 3 -11.57 17.95 -17.84
C HIS A 3 -11.66 18.98 -16.71
N ALA A 4 -12.66 19.85 -16.75
CA ALA A 4 -12.90 20.85 -15.70
C ALA A 4 -13.73 20.30 -14.53
N LEU A 5 -14.63 19.34 -14.79
CA LEU A 5 -15.47 18.70 -13.78
C LEU A 5 -14.68 17.78 -12.83
N GLY A 6 -13.59 17.16 -13.31
CA GLY A 6 -12.76 16.29 -12.48
C GLY A 6 -11.82 17.01 -11.50
N ARG A 7 -11.82 18.35 -11.48
CA ARG A 7 -10.97 19.18 -10.62
C ARG A 7 -11.71 19.90 -9.51
N THR A 8 -13.01 19.97 -9.56
CA THR A 8 -13.82 20.64 -8.55
C THR A 8 -14.49 19.61 -7.63
N GLU A 9 -13.99 19.57 -6.41
CA GLU A 9 -14.65 18.93 -5.27
C GLU A 9 -14.80 17.40 -5.29
N GLY A 10 -13.73 16.65 -5.52
CA GLY A 10 -13.57 15.29 -4.95
C GLY A 10 -14.68 14.25 -5.12
N GLY A 11 -15.63 14.47 -6.02
CA GLY A 11 -16.71 13.51 -6.28
C GLY A 11 -16.24 12.32 -7.13
N TYR A 12 -16.84 11.15 -6.92
CA TYR A 12 -16.66 10.01 -7.79
C TYR A 12 -17.16 10.36 -9.20
N LEU A 13 -16.40 9.98 -10.23
CA LEU A 13 -16.78 10.23 -11.61
C LEU A 13 -18.20 9.72 -11.96
N PRO A 14 -18.66 8.54 -11.51
CA PRO A 14 -20.04 8.11 -11.73
C PRO A 14 -21.09 9.07 -11.22
N GLU A 15 -20.87 9.66 -10.05
CA GLU A 15 -21.78 10.64 -9.46
C GLU A 15 -21.81 11.94 -10.25
N LEU A 16 -20.63 12.40 -10.69
CA LEU A 16 -20.51 13.58 -11.55
C LEU A 16 -21.21 13.38 -12.88
N LEU A 17 -21.07 12.20 -13.51
CA LEU A 17 -21.73 11.84 -14.75
C LEU A 17 -23.25 11.79 -14.58
N SER A 18 -23.72 11.22 -13.46
CA SER A 18 -25.14 11.17 -13.09
C SER A 18 -25.71 12.56 -12.86
N ALA A 19 -25.03 13.40 -12.11
CA ALA A 19 -25.42 14.79 -11.85
C ALA A 19 -25.45 15.63 -13.13
N ALA A 20 -24.52 15.40 -14.03
CA ALA A 20 -24.47 16.08 -15.35
C ALA A 20 -25.48 15.51 -16.37
N ARG A 21 -26.23 14.48 -16.01
CA ARG A 21 -27.21 13.77 -16.89
C ARG A 21 -26.59 13.32 -18.23
N LEU A 22 -25.32 12.94 -18.21
CA LEU A 22 -24.63 12.45 -19.41
C LEU A 22 -24.94 10.96 -19.61
N ALA A 23 -25.43 10.61 -20.79
CA ALA A 23 -25.53 9.22 -21.20
C ALA A 23 -24.13 8.69 -21.54
N VAL A 24 -23.66 7.71 -20.77
CA VAL A 24 -22.36 7.06 -20.99
C VAL A 24 -22.61 5.66 -21.55
N THR A 25 -22.01 5.35 -22.68
CA THR A 25 -22.06 4.02 -23.28
C THR A 25 -20.83 3.19 -22.89
N ALA A 26 -20.90 1.87 -23.12
CA ALA A 26 -19.75 0.99 -22.86
C ALA A 26 -18.50 1.39 -23.67
N GLN A 27 -18.66 2.00 -24.85
CA GLN A 27 -17.58 2.48 -25.70
C GLN A 27 -16.87 3.70 -25.12
N ASP A 28 -17.54 4.48 -24.28
CA ASP A 28 -16.98 5.69 -23.65
C ASP A 28 -16.11 5.36 -22.42
N VAL A 29 -16.32 4.20 -21.80
CA VAL A 29 -15.64 3.79 -20.55
C VAL A 29 -14.12 3.87 -20.65
N PRO A 30 -13.44 3.36 -21.71
CA PRO A 30 -11.97 3.43 -21.79
C PRO A 30 -11.43 4.85 -21.88
N SER A 31 -12.20 5.80 -22.40
CA SER A 31 -11.81 7.21 -22.51
C SER A 31 -12.06 7.99 -21.22
N LEU A 32 -13.06 7.60 -20.44
CA LEU A 32 -13.46 8.26 -19.20
C LEU A 32 -12.71 7.76 -17.99
N PHE A 33 -12.36 6.47 -17.97
CA PHE A 33 -11.72 5.82 -16.83
C PHE A 33 -10.29 5.39 -17.15
N ARG A 34 -9.39 5.66 -16.25
CA ARG A 34 -8.03 5.11 -16.31
C ARG A 34 -8.01 3.70 -15.74
N ARG A 35 -7.11 2.87 -16.26
CA ARG A 35 -6.80 1.59 -15.60
C ARG A 35 -6.41 1.82 -14.15
N MET A 36 -6.93 1.00 -13.27
CA MET A 36 -6.57 1.04 -11.86
C MET A 36 -5.07 0.77 -11.71
N GLN A 37 -4.38 1.71 -11.07
CA GLN A 37 -2.96 1.55 -10.79
C GLN A 37 -2.76 0.58 -9.62
N PRO A 38 -1.70 -0.23 -9.64
CA PRO A 38 -1.34 -1.04 -8.49
C PRO A 38 -1.04 -0.16 -7.27
N ARG A 39 -1.27 -0.70 -6.08
CA ARG A 39 -0.94 -0.03 -4.82
C ARG A 39 0.28 -0.68 -4.21
N LEU A 40 1.24 0.14 -3.81
CA LEU A 40 2.44 -0.30 -3.12
C LEU A 40 2.19 -0.28 -1.61
N TYR A 41 2.58 -1.35 -0.96
CA TYR A 41 2.55 -1.51 0.49
C TYR A 41 3.92 -1.99 0.96
N SER A 42 4.46 -1.34 1.98
CA SER A 42 5.69 -1.80 2.60
C SER A 42 5.45 -3.10 3.36
N THR A 43 6.40 -4.02 3.26
CA THR A 43 6.37 -5.25 4.06
C THR A 43 6.57 -4.92 5.54
N ALA A 44 5.81 -5.58 6.40
CA ALA A 44 5.87 -5.46 7.85
C ALA A 44 6.46 -6.71 8.52
N SER A 45 6.99 -7.63 7.74
CA SER A 45 7.65 -8.85 8.19
C SER A 45 9.04 -9.00 7.58
N SER A 46 9.84 -9.87 8.18
CA SER A 46 11.14 -10.26 7.64
C SER A 46 11.12 -11.73 7.26
N PRO A 47 11.67 -12.13 6.10
CA PRO A 47 11.79 -13.53 5.71
C PRO A 47 12.67 -14.35 6.68
N LEU A 48 13.53 -13.70 7.46
CA LEU A 48 14.34 -14.36 8.49
C LEU A 48 13.50 -14.96 9.62
N VAL A 49 12.33 -14.37 9.90
CA VAL A 49 11.44 -14.81 10.97
C VAL A 49 10.17 -15.44 10.42
N SER A 50 9.59 -14.82 9.40
CA SER A 50 8.28 -15.22 8.85
C SER A 50 8.40 -16.23 7.69
N GLY A 51 9.63 -16.59 7.27
CA GLY A 51 9.87 -17.53 6.18
C GLY A 51 9.23 -17.06 4.87
N ARG A 52 8.26 -17.80 4.39
CA ARG A 52 7.56 -17.51 3.12
C ARG A 52 6.31 -16.62 3.28
N VAL A 53 6.03 -16.16 4.50
CA VAL A 53 4.88 -15.31 4.80
C VAL A 53 5.30 -13.85 4.73
N VAL A 54 4.53 -13.04 4.02
CA VAL A 54 4.69 -11.59 3.96
C VAL A 54 3.53 -10.94 4.68
N GLU A 55 3.83 -10.15 5.71
CA GLU A 55 2.85 -9.35 6.43
C GLU A 55 2.84 -7.93 5.87
N LEU A 56 1.66 -7.35 5.80
CA LEU A 56 1.45 -5.96 5.40
C LEU A 56 0.63 -5.23 6.47
N THR A 57 0.96 -3.97 6.73
CA THR A 57 0.12 -3.09 7.53
C THR A 57 -0.63 -2.16 6.60
N VAL A 58 -1.94 -2.32 6.52
CA VAL A 58 -2.79 -1.59 5.59
C VAL A 58 -3.85 -0.81 6.36
N GLY A 59 -3.83 0.50 6.22
CA GLY A 59 -4.92 1.36 6.70
C GLY A 59 -6.11 1.28 5.74
N ILE A 60 -7.30 1.09 6.27
CA ILE A 60 -8.53 1.20 5.49
C ILE A 60 -8.89 2.68 5.39
N ASN A 61 -8.95 3.17 4.16
CA ASN A 61 -9.35 4.55 3.91
C ASN A 61 -10.83 4.61 3.56
N ASN A 62 -11.59 5.41 4.31
CA ASN A 62 -13.01 5.63 4.09
C ASN A 62 -13.39 7.12 4.04
N ASP A 63 -12.41 8.02 4.11
CA ASP A 63 -12.67 9.45 4.16
C ASP A 63 -11.93 10.19 3.01
N PRO A 64 -12.62 11.02 2.24
CA PRO A 64 -14.08 11.20 2.19
C PRO A 64 -14.80 10.06 1.46
N TRP A 65 -14.06 9.18 0.78
CA TRP A 65 -14.59 8.09 -0.04
C TRP A 65 -13.89 6.77 0.27
N PRO A 66 -14.61 5.63 0.20
CA PRO A 66 -14.01 4.33 0.42
C PRO A 66 -12.88 4.05 -0.57
N GLY A 67 -11.69 3.80 -0.05
CA GLY A 67 -10.53 3.40 -0.86
C GLY A 67 -10.78 2.03 -1.53
N VAL A 68 -10.80 1.99 -2.86
CA VAL A 68 -11.17 0.79 -3.63
C VAL A 68 -10.32 -0.41 -3.24
N CYS A 69 -9.00 -0.28 -3.26
CA CYS A 69 -8.10 -1.40 -2.98
C CYS A 69 -8.13 -1.83 -1.51
N THR A 70 -8.15 -0.88 -0.58
CA THR A 70 -8.13 -1.18 0.86
C THR A 70 -9.42 -1.86 1.32
N ASN A 71 -10.57 -1.40 0.85
CA ASN A 71 -11.86 -1.99 1.18
C ASN A 71 -12.07 -3.35 0.50
N TRP A 72 -11.65 -3.50 -0.78
CA TRP A 72 -11.67 -4.80 -1.45
C TRP A 72 -10.86 -5.83 -0.66
N ARG A 73 -9.65 -5.49 -0.23
CA ARG A 73 -8.81 -6.40 0.56
C ARG A 73 -9.41 -6.74 1.92
N ALA A 74 -10.00 -5.75 2.60
CA ALA A 74 -10.66 -5.98 3.88
C ALA A 74 -11.86 -6.93 3.79
N GLY A 75 -12.51 -7.00 2.63
CA GLY A 75 -13.63 -7.90 2.37
C GLY A 75 -13.24 -9.29 1.86
N LEU A 76 -11.96 -9.57 1.63
CA LEU A 76 -11.54 -10.90 1.16
C LEU A 76 -11.65 -11.94 2.28
N PRO A 77 -12.16 -13.14 1.96
CA PRO A 77 -12.13 -14.25 2.89
C PRO A 77 -10.68 -14.72 3.12
N VAL A 78 -10.44 -15.33 4.28
CA VAL A 78 -9.15 -15.96 4.58
C VAL A 78 -8.90 -17.08 3.57
N GLY A 79 -7.68 -17.11 3.03
CA GLY A 79 -7.26 -18.08 2.01
C GLY A 79 -7.56 -17.65 0.56
N ALA A 80 -8.11 -16.47 0.34
CA ALA A 80 -8.30 -15.95 -1.01
C ALA A 80 -6.96 -15.65 -1.69
N ASP A 81 -6.86 -15.97 -2.97
CA ASP A 81 -5.71 -15.62 -3.80
C ASP A 81 -5.73 -14.13 -4.16
N VAL A 82 -4.58 -13.48 -3.99
CA VAL A 82 -4.39 -12.07 -4.33
C VAL A 82 -3.22 -11.93 -5.29
N PRO A 83 -3.43 -11.39 -6.49
CA PRO A 83 -2.34 -11.14 -7.42
C PRO A 83 -1.44 -10.01 -6.88
N VAL A 84 -0.16 -10.29 -6.75
CA VAL A 84 0.84 -9.36 -6.24
C VAL A 84 2.09 -9.37 -7.10
N PHE A 85 2.86 -8.30 -7.03
CA PHE A 85 4.22 -8.25 -7.53
C PHE A 85 5.13 -7.67 -6.45
N VAL A 86 6.42 -7.99 -6.51
CA VAL A 86 7.41 -7.45 -5.58
C VAL A 86 8.18 -6.33 -6.27
N GLN A 87 8.19 -5.17 -5.63
CA GLN A 87 9.01 -4.05 -6.06
C GLN A 87 10.17 -3.87 -5.07
N PRO A 88 11.41 -4.20 -5.45
CA PRO A 88 12.57 -3.99 -4.58
C PRO A 88 12.80 -2.50 -4.33
N THR A 89 13.23 -2.17 -3.11
CA THR A 89 13.74 -0.83 -2.78
C THR A 89 15.26 -0.86 -2.68
N THR A 90 15.91 0.16 -3.20
CA THR A 90 17.36 0.34 -3.12
C THR A 90 17.77 1.35 -2.05
N HIS A 91 16.86 2.24 -1.66
CA HIS A 91 17.17 3.39 -0.81
C HIS A 91 16.71 3.23 0.64
N PHE A 92 15.70 2.39 0.88
CA PHE A 92 15.16 2.18 2.21
C PHE A 92 15.53 0.80 2.74
N ARG A 93 16.70 0.73 3.38
CA ARG A 93 17.30 -0.50 3.92
C ARG A 93 17.98 -0.21 5.24
N LEU A 94 18.16 -1.24 6.05
CA LEU A 94 19.06 -1.16 7.21
C LEU A 94 20.51 -0.90 6.74
N PRO A 95 21.32 -0.20 7.53
CA PRO A 95 22.74 -0.07 7.28
C PRO A 95 23.41 -1.45 7.13
N ALA A 96 24.43 -1.53 6.26
CA ALA A 96 25.23 -2.74 6.14
C ALA A 96 26.08 -3.00 7.39
N ASP A 97 26.49 -1.91 8.04
CA ASP A 97 27.12 -1.97 9.37
C ASP A 97 26.04 -2.20 10.42
N ASN A 98 26.06 -3.39 10.93
CA ASN A 98 25.18 -3.77 11.99
C ASN A 98 25.44 -3.01 13.32
N GLY A 99 26.59 -2.40 13.58
CA GLY A 99 26.95 -1.54 14.73
C GLY A 99 26.36 -0.15 14.66
N ALA A 100 25.87 0.27 13.50
CA ALA A 100 25.31 1.59 13.35
C ALA A 100 24.04 1.79 14.18
N ASP A 101 23.97 2.90 14.87
CA ASP A 101 22.74 3.33 15.54
C ASP A 101 21.67 3.65 14.50
N VAL A 102 20.45 3.17 14.70
CA VAL A 102 19.33 3.40 13.80
C VAL A 102 18.15 3.96 14.57
N ILE A 103 17.73 5.16 14.17
CA ILE A 103 16.50 5.77 14.66
C ILE A 103 15.41 5.52 13.60
N MET A 104 14.33 4.85 14.00
CA MET A 104 13.23 4.52 13.13
C MET A 104 11.98 5.30 13.54
N THR A 105 11.43 6.06 12.61
CA THR A 105 10.19 6.82 12.81
C THR A 105 9.20 6.47 11.72
N GLY A 106 7.94 6.23 12.09
CA GLY A 106 6.90 5.89 11.13
C GLY A 106 5.51 6.08 11.71
N PRO A 107 4.86 7.23 11.48
CA PRO A 107 3.49 7.44 11.95
C PRO A 107 2.51 6.54 11.21
N GLY A 108 1.51 6.03 11.92
CA GLY A 108 0.47 5.18 11.36
C GLY A 108 1.02 3.96 10.60
N THR A 109 0.59 3.74 9.37
CA THR A 109 1.07 2.63 8.51
C THR A 109 2.53 2.78 8.08
N GLY A 110 3.15 3.94 8.29
CA GLY A 110 4.59 4.15 8.12
C GLY A 110 5.45 3.30 9.06
N GLY A 111 4.87 2.78 10.14
CA GLY A 111 5.51 1.79 11.02
C GLY A 111 5.69 0.39 10.41
N ALA A 112 5.07 0.09 9.26
CA ALA A 112 5.15 -1.22 8.63
C ALA A 112 6.60 -1.68 8.36
N PRO A 113 7.45 -0.92 7.66
CA PRO A 113 8.83 -1.33 7.43
C PRO A 113 9.66 -1.37 8.72
N VAL A 114 9.38 -0.52 9.70
CA VAL A 114 10.02 -0.57 11.01
C VAL A 114 9.79 -1.92 11.67
N ARG A 115 8.54 -2.41 11.67
CA ARG A 115 8.18 -3.73 12.18
C ARG A 115 8.94 -4.85 11.44
N GLY A 116 9.17 -4.71 10.13
CA GLY A 116 9.97 -5.66 9.35
C GLY A 116 11.46 -5.63 9.69
N PHE A 117 12.00 -4.48 10.08
CA PHE A 117 13.42 -4.32 10.41
C PHE A 117 13.79 -4.82 11.81
N LEU A 118 12.88 -4.73 12.79
CA LEU A 118 13.15 -5.15 14.17
C LEU A 118 13.65 -6.60 14.27
N PRO A 119 12.99 -7.61 13.68
CA PRO A 119 13.46 -8.98 13.76
C PRO A 119 14.82 -9.20 13.08
N VAL A 120 15.16 -8.41 12.07
CA VAL A 120 16.46 -8.46 11.42
C VAL A 120 17.55 -8.01 12.37
N ARG A 121 17.30 -6.94 13.11
CA ARG A 121 18.22 -6.42 14.13
C ARG A 121 18.38 -7.41 15.29
N GLU A 122 17.29 -7.96 15.79
CA GLU A 122 17.31 -8.97 16.86
C GLU A 122 18.10 -10.22 16.45
N ALA A 123 17.91 -10.72 15.22
CA ALA A 123 18.67 -11.85 14.71
C ALA A 123 20.18 -11.52 14.60
N GLY A 124 20.51 -10.30 14.22
CA GLY A 124 21.89 -9.81 14.23
C GLY A 124 22.51 -9.85 15.64
N TRP A 125 21.78 -9.42 16.66
CA TRP A 125 22.25 -9.45 18.05
C TRP A 125 22.43 -10.89 18.58
N ALA A 126 21.53 -11.81 18.23
CA ALA A 126 21.61 -13.21 18.64
C ALA A 126 22.85 -13.93 18.07
N THR A 127 23.41 -13.46 16.96
CA THR A 127 24.62 -14.02 16.33
C THR A 127 25.93 -13.42 16.85
N GLY A 128 25.92 -12.76 18.00
CA GLY A 128 27.13 -12.26 18.67
C GLY A 128 27.46 -10.81 18.35
N TRP A 129 26.49 -10.06 18.00
CA TRP A 129 26.62 -8.63 17.77
C TRP A 129 26.96 -7.91 19.04
N LYS A 130 28.19 -7.46 19.14
CA LYS A 130 28.63 -6.53 20.19
C LYS A 130 28.46 -5.13 19.61
N GLY A 131 27.43 -4.39 20.09
CA GLY A 131 27.36 -2.95 19.90
C GLY A 131 28.58 -2.25 20.47
#